data_2f375fd3992832e6bf765a3bc949f351
#
_entry.id   2f375fd3992832e6bf765a3bc949f351
#
_cell.length_a   1.000
_cell.length_b   1.000
_cell.length_c   1.000
_cell.angle_alpha   90.00
_cell.angle_beta   90.00
_cell.angle_gamma   90.00
#
_symmetry.space_group_name_H-M   'P 1'
#
loop_
_entity.id
_entity.type
_entity.pdbx_description
1 polymer ?
#
loop_
_entity_poly.entity_id
_entity_poly.type
_entity_poly.pdbx_seq_one_letter_code
_entity_poly.pdbx_strand_id
1 'polypeptide(L)'
;MIINNIKLVLENEVVHGSLEMQDGEIRAFAESQSHLSEAMDGEGGWLLPGLIELHTDNLDKFFTPRPKVDWPAHSAMSSHDATVLDAVAIGDVRDGGDRLENLEKMINAIEETQKRGVNRAEHRLHLRCELPHHTTLPLFEKLVQREPVTL
;
A
#
# COMPACT_ATOMS: atom_id res chain seq x y z
N MET A 1 2.32 2.05 22.85
CA MET A 1 3.39 1.03 22.75
C MET A 1 4.74 1.74 22.81
N ILE A 2 5.67 1.22 23.58
CA ILE A 2 7.04 1.77 23.65
C ILE A 2 8.01 0.67 23.23
N ILE A 3 9.00 1.02 22.40
CA ILE A 3 10.07 0.11 21.98
C ILE A 3 11.39 0.74 22.42
N ASN A 4 12.15 0.02 23.23
CA ASN A 4 13.48 0.39 23.70
C ASN A 4 14.59 -0.24 22.83
N ASN A 5 15.83 0.21 23.03
CA ASN A 5 17.03 -0.42 22.49
C ASN A 5 16.93 -0.64 20.96
N ILE A 6 16.62 0.43 20.25
CA ILE A 6 16.50 0.45 18.78
C ILE A 6 17.38 1.54 18.18
N LYS A 7 17.75 1.35 16.93
CA LYS A 7 18.43 2.34 16.09
C LYS A 7 17.40 2.97 15.15
N LEU A 8 16.90 4.13 15.54
CA LEU A 8 15.94 4.91 14.73
C LEU A 8 16.68 5.58 13.58
N VAL A 9 16.27 5.26 12.36
CA VAL A 9 16.80 5.92 11.16
C VAL A 9 15.92 7.12 10.84
N LEU A 10 16.45 8.31 11.09
CA LEU A 10 15.85 9.59 10.75
C LEU A 10 16.41 10.09 9.42
N GLU A 11 15.90 11.20 8.92
CA GLU A 11 16.32 11.77 7.63
C GLU A 11 17.82 12.04 7.53
N ASN A 12 18.43 12.55 8.59
CA ASN A 12 19.82 13.00 8.59
C ASN A 12 20.71 12.33 9.65
N GLU A 13 20.14 11.48 10.48
CA GLU A 13 20.87 10.86 11.59
C GLU A 13 20.28 9.51 12.01
N VAL A 14 21.02 8.76 12.80
CA VAL A 14 20.56 7.53 13.46
C VAL A 14 20.59 7.75 14.96
N VAL A 15 19.46 7.67 15.61
CA VAL A 15 19.31 7.80 17.06
C VAL A 15 19.20 6.41 17.69
N HIS A 16 20.08 6.11 18.65
CA HIS A 16 19.99 4.88 19.42
C HIS A 16 19.24 5.15 20.71
N GLY A 17 18.03 4.59 20.86
CA GLY A 17 17.20 4.93 22.02
C GLY A 17 15.87 4.20 22.05
N SER A 18 14.81 4.96 22.25
CA SER A 18 13.43 4.46 22.34
C SER A 18 12.46 5.24 21.47
N LEU A 19 11.36 4.61 21.13
CA LEU A 19 10.24 5.19 20.41
C LEU A 19 8.94 4.93 21.17
N GLU A 20 8.06 5.94 21.22
CA GLU A 20 6.69 5.82 21.71
C GLU A 20 5.70 5.97 20.57
N MET A 21 4.77 5.03 20.49
CA MET A 21 3.65 5.06 19.54
C MET A 21 2.32 4.97 20.28
N GLN A 22 1.35 5.76 19.83
CA GLN A 22 -0.01 5.75 20.32
C GLN A 22 -0.98 5.98 19.17
N ASP A 23 -2.03 5.17 19.11
CA ASP A 23 -3.10 5.27 18.11
C ASP A 23 -2.60 5.26 16.64
N GLY A 24 -1.56 4.45 16.38
CA GLY A 24 -0.95 4.34 15.04
C GLY A 24 0.02 5.45 14.68
N GLU A 25 0.27 6.39 15.58
CA GLU A 25 1.18 7.52 15.36
C GLU A 25 2.42 7.47 16.27
N ILE A 26 3.56 7.91 15.75
CA ILE A 26 4.75 8.16 16.54
C ILE A 26 4.51 9.42 17.37
N ARG A 27 4.60 9.30 18.69
CA ARG A 27 4.42 10.43 19.63
C ARG A 27 5.73 11.08 20.03
N ALA A 28 6.73 10.26 20.30
CA ALA A 28 8.04 10.72 20.75
C ALA A 28 9.13 9.70 20.43
N PHE A 29 10.37 10.16 20.40
CA PHE A 29 11.56 9.32 20.47
C PHE A 29 12.61 10.00 21.37
N ALA A 30 13.50 9.21 21.94
CA ALA A 30 14.56 9.71 22.83
C ALA A 30 15.81 8.83 22.72
N GLU A 31 16.99 9.43 23.00
CA GLU A 31 18.26 8.71 23.12
C GLU A 31 18.36 7.85 24.40
N SER A 32 17.36 7.91 25.26
CA SER A 32 17.27 7.14 26.49
C SER A 32 16.27 5.99 26.37
N GLN A 33 16.40 5.02 27.27
CA GLN A 33 15.42 3.93 27.40
C GLN A 33 14.31 4.31 28.36
N SER A 34 13.09 3.88 28.06
CA SER A 34 11.97 3.92 29.00
C SER A 34 12.17 2.86 30.09
N HIS A 35 11.79 3.19 31.32
CA HIS A 35 11.81 2.26 32.46
C HIS A 35 10.45 1.60 32.71
N LEU A 36 9.48 1.79 31.82
CA LEU A 36 8.16 1.17 31.92
C LEU A 36 8.27 -0.33 31.64
N SER A 37 7.62 -1.12 32.47
CA SER A 37 7.67 -2.59 32.40
C SER A 37 7.06 -3.16 31.10
N GLU A 38 6.14 -2.40 30.47
CA GLU A 38 5.50 -2.74 29.22
C GLU A 38 6.32 -2.35 27.97
N ALA A 39 7.46 -1.69 28.13
CA ALA A 39 8.31 -1.34 27.00
C ALA A 39 8.98 -2.59 26.42
N MET A 40 8.83 -2.77 25.12
CA MET A 40 9.45 -3.87 24.39
C MET A 40 10.94 -3.62 24.17
N ASP A 41 11.76 -4.66 24.27
CA ASP A 41 13.18 -4.57 23.86
C ASP A 41 13.28 -4.85 22.35
N GLY A 42 13.82 -3.90 21.59
CA GLY A 42 14.08 -4.03 20.16
C GLY A 42 15.41 -4.69 19.82
N GLU A 43 16.13 -5.21 20.85
CA GLU A 43 17.36 -6.03 20.72
C GLU A 43 18.49 -5.35 19.91
N GLY A 44 18.56 -4.03 19.92
CA GLY A 44 19.54 -3.25 19.13
C GLY A 44 19.21 -3.21 17.62
N GLY A 45 18.02 -3.62 17.25
CA GLY A 45 17.55 -3.65 15.86
C GLY A 45 17.41 -2.26 15.25
N TRP A 46 17.28 -2.24 13.93
CA TRP A 46 17.04 -1.02 13.15
C TRP A 46 15.54 -0.78 13.03
N LEU A 47 15.12 0.44 13.31
CA LEU A 47 13.77 0.91 13.02
C LEU A 47 13.82 1.91 11.86
N LEU A 48 13.22 1.52 10.75
CA LEU A 48 13.14 2.33 9.54
C LEU A 48 11.68 2.69 9.25
N PRO A 49 11.43 3.75 8.47
CA PRO A 49 10.12 3.95 7.87
C PRO A 49 9.69 2.70 7.08
N GLY A 50 8.39 2.41 7.08
CA GLY A 50 7.84 1.34 6.26
C GLY A 50 8.20 1.54 4.79
N LEU A 51 8.41 0.45 4.07
CA LEU A 51 8.69 0.49 2.65
C LEU A 51 7.45 0.98 1.88
N ILE A 52 7.69 1.75 0.83
CA ILE A 52 6.66 2.19 -0.11
C ILE A 52 6.98 1.58 -1.46
N GLU A 53 6.11 0.68 -1.93
CA GLU A 53 6.20 0.15 -3.29
C GLU A 53 5.46 1.10 -4.23
N LEU A 54 6.21 1.82 -5.05
CA LEU A 54 5.67 2.88 -5.92
C LEU A 54 4.95 2.36 -7.16
N HIS A 55 5.17 1.11 -7.52
CA HIS A 55 4.54 0.51 -8.70
C HIS A 55 4.53 -1.00 -8.58
N THR A 56 3.36 -1.58 -8.43
CA THR A 56 3.18 -3.03 -8.47
C THR A 56 2.04 -3.43 -9.40
N ASP A 57 2.27 -4.48 -10.18
CA ASP A 57 1.23 -5.14 -10.99
C ASP A 57 0.56 -6.30 -10.22
N ASN A 58 0.76 -6.39 -8.92
CA ASN A 58 0.28 -7.53 -8.13
C ASN A 58 -1.23 -7.68 -8.19
N LEU A 59 -1.97 -6.57 -8.10
CA LEU A 59 -3.42 -6.62 -8.17
C LEU A 59 -3.91 -7.26 -9.49
N ASP A 60 -3.38 -6.82 -10.63
CA ASP A 60 -3.69 -7.40 -11.94
C ASP A 60 -3.33 -8.89 -12.01
N LYS A 61 -2.15 -9.25 -11.51
CA LYS A 61 -1.66 -10.63 -11.50
C LYS A 61 -2.43 -11.55 -10.56
N PHE A 62 -2.83 -11.07 -9.40
CA PHE A 62 -3.63 -11.86 -8.45
C PHE A 62 -5.09 -11.95 -8.87
N PHE A 63 -5.63 -10.91 -9.47
CA PHE A 63 -7.03 -10.88 -9.89
C PHE A 63 -7.30 -11.87 -11.01
N THR A 64 -6.42 -11.93 -12.02
CA THR A 64 -6.52 -12.84 -13.16
C THR A 64 -5.21 -13.63 -13.37
N PRO A 65 -4.84 -14.55 -12.45
CA PRO A 65 -3.55 -15.26 -12.51
C PRO A 65 -3.41 -16.14 -13.74
N ARG A 66 -4.53 -16.57 -14.34
CA ARG A 66 -4.59 -17.35 -15.57
C ARG A 66 -5.86 -17.02 -16.34
N PRO A 67 -5.91 -17.25 -17.66
CA PRO A 67 -7.14 -17.13 -18.44
C PRO A 67 -8.28 -17.93 -17.78
N LYS A 68 -9.43 -17.28 -17.59
CA LYS A 68 -10.65 -17.85 -16.99
C LYS A 68 -10.54 -18.25 -15.51
N VAL A 69 -9.58 -17.70 -14.78
CA VAL A 69 -9.45 -17.89 -13.33
C VAL A 69 -9.38 -16.53 -12.66
N ASP A 70 -10.40 -16.19 -11.90
CA ASP A 70 -10.44 -14.99 -11.07
C ASP A 70 -10.26 -15.37 -9.60
N TRP A 71 -9.44 -14.61 -8.88
CA TRP A 71 -9.27 -14.78 -7.44
C TRP A 71 -10.05 -13.69 -6.68
N PRO A 72 -10.55 -14.00 -5.46
CA PRO A 72 -11.17 -12.98 -4.64
C PRO A 72 -10.20 -11.85 -4.33
N ALA A 73 -10.68 -10.62 -4.44
CA ALA A 73 -9.88 -9.41 -4.26
C ALA A 73 -9.14 -9.34 -2.91
N HIS A 74 -9.78 -9.77 -1.82
CA HIS A 74 -9.16 -9.78 -0.50
C HIS A 74 -7.93 -10.70 -0.38
N SER A 75 -7.82 -11.73 -1.24
CA SER A 75 -6.65 -12.60 -1.26
C SER A 75 -5.41 -11.87 -1.81
N ALA A 76 -5.60 -10.98 -2.79
CA ALA A 76 -4.53 -10.12 -3.29
C ALA A 76 -4.11 -9.09 -2.24
N MET A 77 -5.08 -8.43 -1.60
CA MET A 77 -4.84 -7.35 -0.65
C MET A 77 -4.19 -7.82 0.65
N SER A 78 -4.41 -9.07 1.07
CA SER A 78 -3.83 -9.62 2.31
C SER A 78 -2.36 -10.05 2.19
N SER A 79 -1.76 -9.98 1.01
CA SER A 79 -0.41 -10.49 0.76
C SER A 79 0.71 -9.48 0.99
N HIS A 80 0.41 -8.21 1.27
CA HIS A 80 1.39 -7.13 1.42
C HIS A 80 1.44 -6.58 2.84
N ASP A 81 2.63 -6.20 3.30
CA ASP A 81 2.90 -5.68 4.64
C ASP A 81 3.44 -4.22 4.64
N ALA A 82 3.27 -3.48 3.53
CA ALA A 82 3.79 -2.11 3.38
C ALA A 82 2.80 -1.23 2.61
N THR A 83 3.09 0.07 2.47
CA THR A 83 2.30 0.92 1.57
C THR A 83 2.58 0.55 0.12
N VAL A 84 1.54 0.27 -0.65
CA VAL A 84 1.62 -0.24 -2.02
C VAL A 84 0.80 0.63 -2.96
N LEU A 85 1.43 1.06 -4.06
CA LEU A 85 0.75 1.71 -5.17
C LEU A 85 0.45 0.66 -6.26
N ASP A 86 -0.78 0.16 -6.24
CA ASP A 86 -1.25 -0.82 -7.21
C ASP A 86 -1.45 -0.18 -8.58
N ALA A 87 -0.64 -0.58 -9.56
CA ALA A 87 -0.72 -0.08 -10.92
C ALA A 87 -1.89 -0.71 -11.67
N VAL A 88 -2.84 0.13 -12.09
CA VAL A 88 -4.01 -0.28 -12.88
C VAL A 88 -3.94 0.40 -14.23
N ALA A 89 -3.93 -0.39 -15.30
CA ALA A 89 -3.91 0.17 -16.65
C ALA A 89 -5.30 0.72 -17.01
N ILE A 90 -5.33 1.98 -17.43
CA ILE A 90 -6.51 2.61 -18.03
C ILE A 90 -6.25 2.88 -19.51
N GLY A 91 -7.19 2.44 -20.35
CA GLY A 91 -6.98 2.32 -21.78
C GLY A 91 -6.27 1.01 -22.14
N ASP A 92 -6.80 0.25 -23.05
CA ASP A 92 -6.15 -0.96 -23.56
C ASP A 92 -5.88 -0.78 -25.06
N VAL A 93 -4.64 -1.00 -25.46
CA VAL A 93 -4.22 -0.91 -26.88
C VAL A 93 -4.57 -2.17 -27.68
N ARG A 94 -5.10 -3.19 -27.01
CA ARG A 94 -5.49 -4.47 -27.63
C ARG A 94 -6.99 -4.60 -27.62
N ASP A 95 -7.57 -4.77 -28.80
CA ASP A 95 -9.00 -5.09 -28.93
C ASP A 95 -9.33 -6.38 -28.18
N GLY A 96 -10.32 -6.34 -27.29
CA GLY A 96 -10.77 -7.47 -26.51
C GLY A 96 -9.91 -7.80 -25.28
N GLY A 97 -9.17 -6.83 -24.75
CA GLY A 97 -8.40 -7.01 -23.50
C GLY A 97 -9.30 -7.07 -22.27
N ASP A 98 -9.13 -8.10 -21.43
CA ASP A 98 -9.88 -8.30 -20.18
C ASP A 98 -9.59 -7.22 -19.13
N ARG A 99 -8.55 -6.39 -19.34
CA ARG A 99 -8.11 -5.36 -18.40
C ARG A 99 -9.16 -4.30 -18.11
N LEU A 100 -9.83 -3.78 -19.16
CA LEU A 100 -10.88 -2.78 -18.98
C LEU A 100 -12.12 -3.36 -18.29
N GLU A 101 -12.45 -4.63 -18.57
CA GLU A 101 -13.57 -5.30 -17.92
C GLU A 101 -13.32 -5.51 -16.43
N ASN A 102 -12.07 -5.74 -16.03
CA ASN A 102 -11.68 -5.96 -14.63
C ASN A 102 -11.34 -4.68 -13.89
N LEU A 103 -11.16 -3.55 -14.58
CA LEU A 103 -10.73 -2.28 -13.99
C LEU A 103 -11.61 -1.86 -12.80
N GLU A 104 -12.92 -1.78 -12.99
CA GLU A 104 -13.85 -1.39 -11.92
C GLU A 104 -13.86 -2.43 -10.78
N LYS A 105 -13.71 -3.71 -11.08
CA LYS A 105 -13.64 -4.77 -10.07
C LYS A 105 -12.39 -4.62 -9.21
N MET A 106 -11.23 -4.31 -9.82
CA MET A 106 -9.98 -4.10 -9.10
C MET A 106 -10.04 -2.87 -8.17
N ILE A 107 -10.57 -1.76 -8.67
CA ILE A 107 -10.73 -0.53 -7.87
C ILE A 107 -11.70 -0.76 -6.71
N ASN A 108 -12.86 -1.34 -6.97
CA ASN A 108 -13.84 -1.66 -5.95
C ASN A 108 -13.28 -2.62 -4.90
N ALA A 109 -12.39 -3.52 -5.29
CA ALA A 109 -11.73 -4.44 -4.38
C ALA A 109 -10.85 -3.72 -3.35
N ILE A 110 -10.06 -2.75 -3.80
CA ILE A 110 -9.24 -1.92 -2.90
C ILE A 110 -10.15 -1.17 -1.93
N GLU A 111 -11.16 -0.46 -2.43
CA GLU A 111 -12.06 0.33 -1.60
C GLU A 111 -12.82 -0.53 -0.58
N GLU A 112 -13.34 -1.68 -1.00
CA GLU A 112 -14.07 -2.60 -0.11
C GLU A 112 -13.16 -3.16 0.98
N THR A 113 -11.96 -3.61 0.63
CA THR A 113 -11.05 -4.23 1.59
C THR A 113 -10.49 -3.21 2.58
N GLN A 114 -10.22 -1.97 2.13
CA GLN A 114 -9.86 -0.86 3.02
C GLN A 114 -10.98 -0.54 3.99
N LYS A 115 -12.21 -0.38 3.49
CA LYS A 115 -13.38 -0.10 4.32
C LYS A 115 -13.64 -1.19 5.36
N ARG A 116 -13.35 -2.44 5.03
CA ARG A 116 -13.47 -3.60 5.95
C ARG A 116 -12.31 -3.72 6.92
N GLY A 117 -11.22 -2.97 6.72
CA GLY A 117 -10.02 -3.04 7.55
C GLY A 117 -9.31 -4.41 7.50
N VAL A 118 -9.40 -5.12 6.37
CA VAL A 118 -8.79 -6.45 6.21
C VAL A 118 -7.43 -6.42 5.52
N ASN A 119 -6.99 -5.27 5.05
CA ASN A 119 -5.69 -5.09 4.44
C ASN A 119 -4.60 -5.09 5.51
N ARG A 120 -3.48 -5.75 5.24
CA ARG A 120 -2.27 -5.70 6.07
C ARG A 120 -1.40 -4.48 5.71
N ALA A 121 -1.60 -3.92 4.53
CA ALA A 121 -0.90 -2.75 4.01
C ALA A 121 -1.88 -1.65 3.59
N GLU A 122 -1.41 -0.43 3.46
CA GLU A 122 -2.16 0.63 2.81
C GLU A 122 -2.04 0.47 1.29
N HIS A 123 -3.16 0.23 0.63
CA HIS A 123 -3.22 0.14 -0.83
C HIS A 123 -3.71 1.45 -1.43
N ARG A 124 -2.96 1.96 -2.38
CA ARG A 124 -3.30 3.15 -3.17
C ARG A 124 -3.27 2.82 -4.64
N LEU A 125 -4.03 3.54 -5.44
CA LEU A 125 -4.08 3.34 -6.89
C LEU A 125 -3.06 4.21 -7.60
N HIS A 126 -2.26 3.56 -8.44
CA HIS A 126 -1.43 4.20 -9.46
C HIS A 126 -2.10 4.00 -10.83
N LEU A 127 -2.71 5.05 -11.38
CA LEU A 127 -3.35 4.96 -12.68
C LEU A 127 -2.29 4.98 -13.80
N ARG A 128 -2.09 3.84 -14.46
CA ARG A 128 -1.20 3.72 -15.61
C ARG A 128 -1.96 4.05 -16.89
N CYS A 129 -1.74 5.24 -17.44
CA CYS A 129 -2.47 5.75 -18.60
C CYS A 129 -1.87 5.26 -19.92
N GLU A 130 -2.58 4.43 -20.65
CA GLU A 130 -2.23 3.99 -22.01
C GLU A 130 -2.71 5.05 -23.01
N LEU A 131 -1.87 6.06 -23.26
CA LEU A 131 -2.22 7.26 -24.04
C LEU A 131 -2.79 7.00 -25.46
N PRO A 132 -2.35 5.96 -26.19
CA PRO A 132 -2.88 5.73 -27.54
C PRO A 132 -4.36 5.33 -27.57
N HIS A 133 -4.95 4.95 -26.45
CA HIS A 133 -6.33 4.46 -26.43
C HIS A 133 -7.34 5.59 -26.19
N HIS A 134 -8.40 5.64 -27.03
CA HIS A 134 -9.40 6.72 -27.01
C HIS A 134 -10.21 6.82 -25.68
N THR A 135 -10.28 5.73 -24.89
CA THR A 135 -11.00 5.72 -23.62
C THR A 135 -10.14 6.20 -22.44
N THR A 136 -8.83 6.38 -22.62
CA THR A 136 -7.93 6.69 -21.51
C THR A 136 -8.29 7.98 -20.80
N LEU A 137 -8.49 9.07 -21.56
CA LEU A 137 -8.83 10.37 -20.96
C LEU A 137 -10.17 10.36 -20.23
N PRO A 138 -11.29 9.90 -20.83
CA PRO A 138 -12.56 9.80 -20.11
C PRO A 138 -12.49 8.91 -18.85
N LEU A 139 -11.75 7.81 -18.89
CA LEU A 139 -11.56 6.95 -17.73
C LEU A 139 -10.71 7.63 -16.64
N PHE A 140 -9.65 8.33 -17.03
CA PHE A 140 -8.83 9.10 -16.09
C PHE A 140 -9.67 10.15 -15.37
N GLU A 141 -10.42 10.98 -16.10
CA GLU A 141 -11.27 12.02 -15.53
C GLU A 141 -12.32 11.46 -14.54
N LYS A 142 -12.84 10.27 -14.83
CA LYS A 142 -13.77 9.56 -13.94
C LYS A 142 -13.09 9.02 -12.67
N LEU A 143 -11.90 8.46 -12.81
CA LEU A 143 -11.24 7.68 -11.75
C LEU A 143 -10.37 8.52 -10.83
N VAL A 144 -9.81 9.64 -11.33
CA VAL A 144 -8.93 10.52 -10.54
C VAL A 144 -9.61 11.10 -9.30
N GLN A 145 -10.93 11.11 -9.25
CA GLN A 145 -11.71 11.58 -8.11
C GLN A 145 -11.96 10.49 -7.05
N ARG A 146 -11.55 9.25 -7.31
CA ARG A 146 -11.72 8.14 -6.36
C ARG A 146 -10.72 8.27 -5.21
N GLU A 147 -11.16 8.00 -3.98
CA GLU A 147 -10.35 8.14 -2.74
C GLU A 147 -8.98 7.43 -2.77
N PRO A 148 -8.88 6.17 -3.28
CA PRO A 148 -7.59 5.47 -3.27
C PRO A 148 -6.58 6.00 -4.28
N VAL A 149 -6.95 6.89 -5.20
CA VAL A 149 -6.03 7.39 -6.24
C VAL A 149 -5.00 8.33 -5.63
N THR A 150 -3.73 8.03 -5.87
CA THR A 150 -2.60 8.91 -5.53
C THR A 150 -2.01 9.46 -6.82
N LEU A 151 -1.81 10.77 -6.85
CA LEU A 151 -1.16 11.51 -7.93
C LEU A 151 0.31 11.74 -7.62
#